data_f616b8c25cb21cc5fda2644c907efc32
#
_entry.id   f616b8c25cb21cc5fda2644c907efc32
#
_cell.length_a   1.000
_cell.length_b   1.000
_cell.length_c   1.000
_cell.angle_alpha   90.00
_cell.angle_beta   90.00
_cell.angle_gamma   90.00
#
_symmetry.space_group_name_H-M   'P 1'
#
loop_
_entity.id
_entity.type
_entity.pdbx_description
1 polymer ?
#
loop_
_entity_poly.entity_id
_entity_poly.type
_entity_poly.pdbx_seq_one_letter_code
_entity_poly.pdbx_strand_id
1 'polypeptide(L)'
;MNERITKQIEEMKKQTIGVEVEMNNIRRDKAAELAAAFFGTGRFENTASRNGYYTWSAWDASVREWKFQKDVSIAGPDDKKCELVTPILTYSDIETLQELIRKLRHAGAKSDATRGCGVHIHIGAKGHTPQTLRNLANIMAGHENLLADALDLDSWRMSRYCKTVDPRFLKELNKRKPKTMAALADIWYTSNGASYGRNQHYNDSRYHMLNYHATFTKGTVEFRLFQFDAPADGKLNGLHAGQLKSYIQLCLALSQMAKEVRTASPKPQQTENPKYAMRTWLLRLGFIGDEFKTARDILTKRLAGDTAFRSGRAA
;
A
#
# COMPACT_ATOMS: atom_id res chain seq x y z
N MET A 1 5.41 4.81 -27.29
CA MET A 1 5.43 5.34 -25.90
C MET A 1 6.58 6.35 -25.83
N ASN A 2 6.43 7.46 -25.10
CA ASN A 2 7.51 8.45 -24.96
C ASN A 2 8.66 7.82 -24.16
N GLU A 3 9.92 7.98 -24.61
CA GLU A 3 11.14 7.43 -24.01
C GLU A 3 11.24 7.73 -22.50
N ARG A 4 10.87 8.94 -22.10
CA ARG A 4 10.80 9.33 -20.68
C ARG A 4 9.88 8.44 -19.87
N ILE A 5 8.68 8.12 -20.38
CA ILE A 5 7.71 7.27 -19.67
C ILE A 5 8.19 5.82 -19.61
N THR A 6 8.82 5.34 -20.68
CA THR A 6 9.43 4.00 -20.69
C THR A 6 10.47 3.89 -19.59
N LYS A 7 11.38 4.85 -19.51
CA LYS A 7 12.41 4.90 -18.45
C LYS A 7 11.79 4.99 -17.06
N GLN A 8 10.73 5.80 -16.87
CA GLN A 8 10.02 5.91 -15.60
C GLN A 8 9.47 4.55 -15.15
N ILE A 9 8.86 3.78 -16.06
CA ILE A 9 8.31 2.45 -15.78
C ILE A 9 9.44 1.46 -15.45
N GLU A 10 10.55 1.49 -16.17
CA GLU A 10 11.71 0.63 -15.91
C GLU A 10 12.31 0.90 -14.53
N GLU A 11 12.51 2.17 -14.16
CA GLU A 11 13.03 2.55 -12.85
C GLU A 11 12.03 2.22 -11.72
N MET A 12 10.73 2.40 -11.96
CA MET A 12 9.69 1.99 -11.04
C MET A 12 9.80 0.49 -10.69
N LYS A 13 10.03 -0.37 -11.67
CA LYS A 13 10.12 -1.83 -11.51
C LYS A 13 11.37 -2.31 -10.77
N LYS A 14 12.40 -1.49 -10.64
CA LYS A 14 13.63 -1.83 -9.91
C LYS A 14 13.50 -1.68 -8.39
N GLN A 15 12.44 -1.06 -7.90
CA GLN A 15 12.23 -0.83 -6.49
C GLN A 15 11.86 -2.12 -5.77
N THR A 16 12.25 -2.24 -4.50
CA THR A 16 11.88 -3.36 -3.64
C THR A 16 10.51 -3.13 -2.98
N ILE A 17 9.81 -4.23 -2.73
CA ILE A 17 8.43 -4.27 -2.26
C ILE A 17 8.34 -5.13 -1.00
N GLY A 18 7.59 -4.67 -0.01
CA GLY A 18 7.08 -5.47 1.10
C GLY A 18 5.56 -5.34 1.14
N VAL A 19 4.86 -6.41 1.50
CA VAL A 19 3.40 -6.40 1.55
C VAL A 19 2.94 -7.06 2.84
N GLU A 20 2.01 -6.40 3.54
CA GLU A 20 1.26 -6.95 4.66
C GLU A 20 -0.21 -7.07 4.22
N VAL A 21 -0.79 -8.27 4.34
CA VAL A 21 -2.20 -8.54 3.97
C VAL A 21 -2.91 -9.13 5.16
N GLU A 22 -3.80 -8.36 5.75
CA GLU A 22 -4.64 -8.79 6.85
C GLU A 22 -5.83 -9.61 6.34
N MET A 23 -6.12 -10.72 7.03
CA MET A 23 -7.22 -11.63 6.71
C MET A 23 -7.72 -12.36 7.94
N ASN A 24 -8.93 -12.86 7.89
CA ASN A 24 -9.45 -13.77 8.90
C ASN A 24 -10.00 -15.06 8.29
N ASN A 25 -10.66 -15.88 9.13
CA ASN A 25 -11.27 -17.16 8.76
C ASN A 25 -10.28 -18.23 8.29
N ILE A 26 -8.97 -18.02 8.46
CA ILE A 26 -7.93 -19.01 8.23
C ILE A 26 -6.95 -19.02 9.41
N ARG A 27 -6.50 -20.20 9.83
CA ARG A 27 -5.47 -20.33 10.87
C ARG A 27 -4.10 -20.08 10.27
N ARG A 28 -3.21 -19.48 11.05
CA ARG A 28 -1.84 -19.13 10.63
C ARG A 28 -1.01 -20.36 10.22
N ASP A 29 -1.13 -21.48 10.96
CA ASP A 29 -0.50 -22.76 10.60
C ASP A 29 -0.99 -23.29 9.26
N LYS A 30 -2.30 -23.22 9.00
CA LYS A 30 -2.88 -23.66 7.73
C LYS A 30 -2.53 -22.76 6.57
N ALA A 31 -2.42 -21.45 6.80
CA ALA A 31 -1.95 -20.51 5.79
C ALA A 31 -0.47 -20.74 5.43
N ALA A 32 0.38 -21.02 6.42
CA ALA A 32 1.79 -21.34 6.22
C ALA A 32 1.98 -22.68 5.51
N GLU A 33 1.24 -23.73 5.91
CA GLU A 33 1.23 -25.05 5.24
C GLU A 33 0.85 -24.92 3.76
N LEU A 34 -0.22 -24.19 3.46
CA LEU A 34 -0.67 -23.92 2.10
C LEU A 34 0.38 -23.17 1.28
N ALA A 35 1.03 -22.16 1.88
CA ALA A 35 2.09 -21.42 1.23
C ALA A 35 3.31 -22.30 0.93
N ALA A 36 3.75 -23.12 1.87
CA ALA A 36 4.86 -24.07 1.69
C ALA A 36 4.57 -25.08 0.56
N ALA A 37 3.35 -25.60 0.52
CA ALA A 37 2.89 -26.48 -0.56
C ALA A 37 2.85 -25.73 -1.91
N PHE A 38 2.38 -24.49 -1.93
CA PHE A 38 2.35 -23.65 -3.12
C PHE A 38 3.76 -23.37 -3.67
N PHE A 39 4.74 -23.10 -2.80
CA PHE A 39 6.13 -22.89 -3.20
C PHE A 39 6.86 -24.18 -3.56
N GLY A 40 6.24 -25.35 -3.35
CA GLY A 40 6.83 -26.65 -3.63
C GLY A 40 7.94 -27.08 -2.65
N THR A 41 8.10 -26.36 -1.55
CA THR A 41 9.15 -26.65 -0.56
C THR A 41 8.66 -27.58 0.56
N GLY A 42 7.36 -27.58 0.83
CA GLY A 42 6.76 -28.27 1.99
C GLY A 42 7.27 -27.75 3.35
N ARG A 43 8.12 -26.73 3.37
CA ARG A 43 8.76 -26.23 4.57
C ARG A 43 7.95 -25.14 5.24
N PHE A 44 7.33 -25.44 6.38
CA PHE A 44 6.69 -24.49 7.27
C PHE A 44 6.91 -24.88 8.72
N GLU A 45 6.93 -23.90 9.61
CA GLU A 45 7.16 -24.14 11.05
C GLU A 45 6.59 -23.01 11.92
N ASN A 46 6.38 -23.30 13.20
CA ASN A 46 6.07 -22.27 14.19
C ASN A 46 7.35 -21.48 14.52
N THR A 47 7.34 -20.20 14.20
CA THR A 47 8.47 -19.28 14.42
C THR A 47 8.17 -18.21 15.47
N ALA A 48 7.13 -18.40 16.29
CA ALA A 48 6.71 -17.44 17.31
C ALA A 48 7.80 -17.08 18.32
N SER A 49 8.69 -18.02 18.66
CA SER A 49 9.83 -17.77 19.55
C SER A 49 10.83 -16.75 18.98
N ARG A 50 10.98 -16.69 17.66
CA ARG A 50 11.88 -15.80 16.93
C ARG A 50 11.19 -14.52 16.45
N ASN A 51 9.98 -14.66 15.88
CA ASN A 51 9.27 -13.56 15.23
C ASN A 51 8.20 -12.90 16.10
N GLY A 52 7.83 -13.49 17.24
CA GLY A 52 6.69 -13.01 18.06
C GLY A 52 5.34 -13.26 17.39
N TYR A 53 4.29 -12.58 17.85
CA TYR A 53 2.95 -12.49 17.26
C TYR A 53 2.30 -13.85 16.89
N TYR A 54 2.64 -14.94 17.61
CA TYR A 54 2.17 -16.29 17.30
C TYR A 54 2.39 -16.68 15.84
N THR A 55 3.55 -16.32 15.28
CA THR A 55 3.89 -16.45 13.87
C THR A 55 4.13 -17.90 13.46
N TRP A 56 3.59 -18.26 12.31
CA TRP A 56 4.00 -19.40 11.51
C TRP A 56 4.65 -18.89 10.24
N SER A 57 5.71 -19.57 9.78
CA SER A 57 6.43 -19.18 8.57
C SER A 57 6.47 -20.30 7.57
N ALA A 58 6.49 -19.92 6.29
CA ALA A 58 6.77 -20.79 5.16
C ALA A 58 7.96 -20.23 4.37
N TRP A 59 8.69 -21.09 3.67
CA TRP A 59 9.83 -20.68 2.84
C TRP A 59 9.57 -21.00 1.39
N ASP A 60 9.89 -20.04 0.51
CA ASP A 60 9.89 -20.27 -0.93
C ASP A 60 11.18 -20.97 -1.40
N ALA A 61 11.26 -21.28 -2.71
CA ALA A 61 12.41 -21.95 -3.30
C ALA A 61 13.73 -21.16 -3.20
N SER A 62 13.64 -19.83 -3.01
CA SER A 62 14.79 -18.95 -2.76
C SER A 62 15.13 -18.82 -1.28
N VAL A 63 14.53 -19.65 -0.43
CA VAL A 63 14.70 -19.66 1.05
C VAL A 63 14.28 -18.34 1.69
N ARG A 64 13.42 -17.54 1.04
CA ARG A 64 12.85 -16.34 1.63
C ARG A 64 11.70 -16.71 2.57
N GLU A 65 11.66 -16.08 3.76
CA GLU A 65 10.67 -16.37 4.80
C GLU A 65 9.38 -15.56 4.57
N TRP A 66 8.26 -16.26 4.42
CA TRP A 66 6.90 -15.71 4.35
C TRP A 66 6.21 -15.95 5.69
N LYS A 67 5.78 -14.89 6.37
CA LYS A 67 5.24 -14.98 7.73
C LYS A 67 3.73 -14.86 7.73
N PHE A 68 3.11 -15.65 8.58
CA PHE A 68 1.68 -15.61 8.90
C PHE A 68 1.55 -15.35 10.38
N GLN A 69 1.24 -14.11 10.76
CA GLN A 69 1.28 -13.65 12.14
C GLN A 69 -0.10 -13.21 12.62
N LYS A 70 -0.28 -13.09 13.95
CA LYS A 70 -1.50 -12.56 14.54
C LYS A 70 -1.46 -11.04 14.51
N ASP A 71 -2.49 -10.41 13.96
CA ASP A 71 -2.79 -9.01 14.23
C ASP A 71 -4.07 -8.92 15.06
N VAL A 72 -4.02 -8.14 16.14
CA VAL A 72 -5.12 -8.00 17.11
C VAL A 72 -6.26 -7.16 16.57
N SER A 73 -6.00 -6.28 15.61
CA SER A 73 -7.01 -5.39 15.00
C SER A 73 -8.01 -6.15 14.13
N ILE A 74 -7.63 -7.32 13.61
CA ILE A 74 -8.47 -8.16 12.77
C ILE A 74 -9.65 -8.71 13.60
N ALA A 75 -10.86 -8.63 13.03
CA ALA A 75 -12.05 -9.17 13.69
C ALA A 75 -12.12 -10.70 13.63
N GLY A 76 -12.78 -11.31 14.63
CA GLY A 76 -13.02 -12.73 14.68
C GLY A 76 -12.22 -13.48 15.76
N PRO A 77 -12.28 -14.83 15.78
CA PRO A 77 -11.57 -15.65 16.75
C PRO A 77 -10.06 -15.52 16.60
N ASP A 78 -9.34 -15.49 17.72
CA ASP A 78 -7.89 -15.23 17.78
C ASP A 78 -7.03 -16.23 16.98
N ASP A 79 -7.44 -17.47 16.91
CA ASP A 79 -6.77 -18.52 16.13
C ASP A 79 -6.94 -18.33 14.61
N LYS A 80 -7.97 -17.56 14.18
CA LYS A 80 -8.31 -17.29 12.79
C LYS A 80 -7.94 -15.87 12.33
N LYS A 81 -7.28 -15.07 13.16
CA LYS A 81 -6.68 -13.80 12.78
C LYS A 81 -5.33 -14.08 12.14
N CYS A 82 -5.13 -13.64 10.93
CA CYS A 82 -3.93 -13.93 10.16
C CYS A 82 -3.51 -12.74 9.32
N GLU A 83 -2.28 -12.30 9.46
CA GLU A 83 -1.63 -11.32 8.60
C GLU A 83 -0.50 -12.00 7.85
N LEU A 84 -0.55 -11.98 6.53
CA LEU A 84 0.57 -12.36 5.67
C LEU A 84 1.56 -11.20 5.61
N VAL A 85 2.81 -11.46 6.01
CA VAL A 85 3.93 -10.52 5.83
C VAL A 85 4.93 -11.15 4.87
N THR A 86 5.14 -10.52 3.72
CA THR A 86 6.04 -11.04 2.69
C THR A 86 7.51 -10.78 3.04
N PRO A 87 8.45 -11.56 2.50
CA PRO A 87 9.85 -11.13 2.41
C PRO A 87 9.98 -9.89 1.51
N ILE A 88 11.20 -9.40 1.33
CA ILE A 88 11.48 -8.38 0.32
C ILE A 88 11.24 -8.99 -1.05
N LEU A 89 10.33 -8.38 -1.81
CA LEU A 89 9.93 -8.78 -3.15
C LEU A 89 10.48 -7.81 -4.20
N THR A 90 10.53 -8.29 -5.43
CA THR A 90 10.76 -7.51 -6.65
C THR A 90 9.48 -7.44 -7.49
N TYR A 91 9.50 -6.66 -8.56
CA TYR A 91 8.35 -6.54 -9.46
C TYR A 91 7.93 -7.90 -10.08
N SER A 92 8.89 -8.77 -10.36
CA SER A 92 8.64 -10.11 -10.91
C SER A 92 7.95 -11.07 -9.93
N ASP A 93 8.02 -10.81 -8.63
CA ASP A 93 7.36 -11.63 -7.61
C ASP A 93 5.85 -11.34 -7.47
N ILE A 94 5.35 -10.26 -8.10
CA ILE A 94 3.94 -9.84 -7.95
C ILE A 94 2.99 -10.94 -8.41
N GLU A 95 3.31 -11.65 -9.46
CA GLU A 95 2.47 -12.72 -9.99
C GLU A 95 2.41 -13.91 -9.04
N THR A 96 3.54 -14.31 -8.47
CA THR A 96 3.62 -15.33 -7.40
C THR A 96 2.77 -14.93 -6.19
N LEU A 97 2.87 -13.68 -5.75
CA LEU A 97 2.04 -13.16 -4.65
C LEU A 97 0.55 -13.23 -5.01
N GLN A 98 0.16 -12.85 -6.23
CA GLN A 98 -1.23 -12.93 -6.68
C GLN A 98 -1.78 -14.36 -6.65
N GLU A 99 -0.98 -15.35 -7.08
CA GLU A 99 -1.37 -16.77 -7.03
C GLU A 99 -1.53 -17.27 -5.59
N LEU A 100 -0.60 -16.90 -4.69
CA LEU A 100 -0.72 -17.24 -3.26
C LEU A 100 -2.02 -16.66 -2.68
N ILE A 101 -2.34 -15.39 -2.96
CA ILE A 101 -3.58 -14.73 -2.51
C ILE A 101 -4.82 -15.47 -3.03
N ARG A 102 -4.83 -15.93 -4.30
CA ARG A 102 -5.93 -16.74 -4.83
C ARG A 102 -6.09 -18.05 -4.07
N LYS A 103 -4.98 -18.74 -3.77
CA LYS A 103 -5.01 -19.99 -2.99
C LYS A 103 -5.52 -19.78 -1.56
N LEU A 104 -5.05 -18.75 -0.87
CA LEU A 104 -5.55 -18.39 0.46
C LEU A 104 -7.06 -18.11 0.44
N ARG A 105 -7.53 -17.36 -0.55
CA ARG A 105 -8.96 -17.10 -0.76
C ARG A 105 -9.76 -18.39 -0.97
N HIS A 106 -9.28 -19.30 -1.83
CA HIS A 106 -9.94 -20.58 -2.07
C HIS A 106 -9.92 -21.49 -0.84
N ALA A 107 -8.94 -21.36 0.04
CA ALA A 107 -8.89 -22.03 1.33
C ALA A 107 -9.82 -21.40 2.39
N GLY A 108 -10.59 -20.38 2.01
CA GLY A 108 -11.60 -19.75 2.86
C GLY A 108 -11.16 -18.50 3.60
N ALA A 109 -9.94 -18.01 3.40
CA ALA A 109 -9.52 -16.74 3.95
C ALA A 109 -10.39 -15.59 3.45
N LYS A 110 -10.68 -14.62 4.32
CA LYS A 110 -11.52 -13.45 4.06
C LYS A 110 -10.80 -12.18 4.45
N SER A 111 -10.93 -11.12 3.64
CA SER A 111 -10.33 -9.83 3.92
C SER A 111 -11.16 -8.71 3.28
N ASP A 112 -11.67 -7.84 4.13
CA ASP A 112 -12.33 -6.58 3.77
C ASP A 112 -12.35 -5.64 4.99
N ALA A 113 -12.74 -4.38 4.79
CA ALA A 113 -12.77 -3.38 5.86
C ALA A 113 -13.73 -3.74 7.01
N THR A 114 -14.86 -4.44 6.73
CA THR A 114 -15.85 -4.82 7.75
C THR A 114 -15.28 -5.84 8.74
N ARG A 115 -14.14 -6.46 8.39
CA ARG A 115 -13.39 -7.41 9.23
C ARG A 115 -12.21 -6.78 9.94
N GLY A 116 -12.08 -5.45 9.87
CA GLY A 116 -10.92 -4.74 10.37
C GLY A 116 -9.65 -5.00 9.56
N CYS A 117 -9.77 -5.55 8.33
CA CYS A 117 -8.63 -5.92 7.51
C CYS A 117 -8.21 -4.80 6.57
N GLY A 118 -6.91 -4.61 6.46
CA GLY A 118 -6.26 -3.70 5.51
C GLY A 118 -5.16 -4.38 4.70
N VAL A 119 -4.56 -3.60 3.82
CA VAL A 119 -3.36 -3.97 3.06
C VAL A 119 -2.35 -2.84 3.21
N HIS A 120 -1.14 -3.19 3.64
CA HIS A 120 -0.04 -2.24 3.76
C HIS A 120 1.04 -2.59 2.72
N ILE A 121 1.52 -1.57 2.03
CA ILE A 121 2.54 -1.74 0.98
C ILE A 121 3.74 -0.89 1.35
N HIS A 122 4.88 -1.53 1.44
CA HIS A 122 6.17 -0.93 1.69
C HIS A 122 6.98 -0.85 0.41
N ILE A 123 7.47 0.32 0.08
CA ILE A 123 8.44 0.52 -1.00
C ILE A 123 9.77 0.89 -0.39
N GLY A 124 10.85 0.21 -0.80
CA GLY A 124 12.17 0.49 -0.27
C GLY A 124 12.55 1.96 -0.41
N ALA A 125 12.98 2.60 0.68
CA ALA A 125 13.30 4.02 0.71
C ALA A 125 14.66 4.36 0.09
N LYS A 126 15.43 3.37 -0.37
CA LYS A 126 16.71 3.59 -1.07
C LYS A 126 16.51 4.52 -2.29
N GLY A 127 17.36 5.54 -2.40
CA GLY A 127 17.25 6.54 -3.45
C GLY A 127 16.27 7.70 -3.15
N HIS A 128 15.53 7.65 -2.05
CA HIS A 128 14.83 8.82 -1.55
C HIS A 128 15.74 9.76 -0.77
N THR A 129 15.52 11.05 -0.97
CA THR A 129 16.12 12.17 -0.22
C THR A 129 15.01 12.89 0.54
N PRO A 130 15.32 13.77 1.50
CA PRO A 130 14.29 14.58 2.16
C PRO A 130 13.44 15.39 1.17
N GLN A 131 14.02 15.82 0.04
CA GLN A 131 13.29 16.51 -1.02
C GLN A 131 12.30 15.59 -1.72
N THR A 132 12.71 14.38 -2.10
CA THR A 132 11.82 13.43 -2.80
C THR A 132 10.72 12.91 -1.88
N LEU A 133 11.00 12.73 -0.57
CA LEU A 133 9.96 12.42 0.42
C LEU A 133 8.99 13.59 0.60
N ARG A 134 9.48 14.85 0.59
CA ARG A 134 8.59 16.01 0.57
C ARG A 134 7.69 16.03 -0.68
N ASN A 135 8.26 15.70 -1.85
CA ASN A 135 7.46 15.58 -3.07
C ASN A 135 6.38 14.50 -2.92
N LEU A 136 6.73 13.33 -2.36
CA LEU A 136 5.78 12.25 -2.16
C LEU A 136 4.64 12.63 -1.20
N ALA A 137 4.96 13.29 -0.07
CA ALA A 137 3.94 13.80 0.84
C ALA A 137 3.00 14.81 0.15
N ASN A 138 3.54 15.69 -0.67
CA ASN A 138 2.74 16.65 -1.43
C ASN A 138 1.90 15.99 -2.51
N ILE A 139 2.43 14.99 -3.23
CA ILE A 139 1.68 14.19 -4.22
C ILE A 139 0.52 13.49 -3.53
N MET A 140 0.77 12.84 -2.39
CA MET A 140 -0.28 12.17 -1.62
C MET A 140 -1.34 13.18 -1.18
N ALA A 141 -0.98 14.25 -0.48
CA ALA A 141 -1.93 15.27 -0.01
C ALA A 141 -2.80 15.85 -1.16
N GLY A 142 -2.22 16.00 -2.33
CA GLY A 142 -2.95 16.47 -3.52
C GLY A 142 -3.96 15.48 -4.09
N HIS A 143 -3.91 14.19 -3.70
CA HIS A 143 -4.70 13.12 -4.31
C HIS A 143 -5.39 12.18 -3.31
N GLU A 144 -5.21 12.35 -2.01
CA GLU A 144 -5.76 11.46 -0.98
C GLU A 144 -7.28 11.34 -1.06
N ASN A 145 -8.00 12.46 -1.25
CA ASN A 145 -9.46 12.43 -1.39
C ASN A 145 -9.89 11.65 -2.64
N LEU A 146 -9.22 11.91 -3.78
CA LEU A 146 -9.49 11.20 -5.02
C LEU A 146 -9.21 9.70 -4.90
N LEU A 147 -8.16 9.31 -4.16
CA LEU A 147 -7.86 7.91 -3.86
C LEU A 147 -8.89 7.29 -2.91
N ALA A 148 -9.32 8.02 -1.88
CA ALA A 148 -10.35 7.56 -0.97
C ALA A 148 -11.66 7.25 -1.70
N ASP A 149 -12.09 8.13 -2.59
CA ASP A 149 -13.30 7.95 -3.42
C ASP A 149 -13.12 6.79 -4.42
N ALA A 150 -11.96 6.72 -5.09
CA ALA A 150 -11.68 5.68 -6.10
C ALA A 150 -11.65 4.27 -5.51
N LEU A 151 -11.17 4.14 -4.28
CA LEU A 151 -11.02 2.88 -3.55
C LEU A 151 -12.17 2.60 -2.60
N ASP A 152 -13.12 3.53 -2.46
CA ASP A 152 -14.25 3.44 -1.52
C ASP A 152 -13.74 3.08 -0.11
N LEU A 153 -12.80 3.89 0.38
CA LEU A 153 -12.13 3.62 1.64
C LEU A 153 -13.11 3.76 2.81
N ASP A 154 -13.09 2.76 3.68
CA ASP A 154 -13.90 2.76 4.87
C ASP A 154 -13.57 3.94 5.80
N SER A 155 -14.58 4.73 6.16
CA SER A 155 -14.42 5.95 6.94
C SER A 155 -13.91 5.70 8.36
N TRP A 156 -14.29 4.58 8.96
CA TRP A 156 -13.81 4.19 10.28
C TRP A 156 -12.32 3.84 10.24
N ARG A 157 -11.87 3.09 9.21
CA ARG A 157 -10.45 2.83 8.99
C ARG A 157 -9.67 4.13 8.75
N MET A 158 -10.21 5.03 7.90
CA MET A 158 -9.58 6.32 7.62
C MET A 158 -9.38 7.16 8.89
N SER A 159 -10.36 7.15 9.79
CA SER A 159 -10.26 7.93 11.03
C SER A 159 -9.24 7.37 12.04
N ARG A 160 -8.93 6.08 12.00
CA ARG A 160 -8.11 5.38 13.00
C ARG A 160 -6.73 4.96 12.48
N TYR A 161 -6.67 4.31 11.33
CA TYR A 161 -5.49 3.58 10.89
C TYR A 161 -4.81 4.15 9.64
N CYS A 162 -5.52 4.95 8.85
CA CYS A 162 -4.99 5.53 7.62
C CYS A 162 -5.53 6.95 7.39
N LYS A 163 -5.30 7.84 8.36
CA LYS A 163 -5.63 9.27 8.26
C LYS A 163 -4.94 9.89 7.06
N THR A 164 -5.53 10.93 6.49
CA THR A 164 -4.84 11.79 5.51
C THR A 164 -3.61 12.45 6.12
N VAL A 165 -2.72 12.97 5.29
CA VAL A 165 -1.52 13.67 5.75
C VAL A 165 -1.89 14.84 6.66
N ASP A 166 -1.25 14.97 7.84
CA ASP A 166 -1.53 16.04 8.79
C ASP A 166 -1.18 17.40 8.15
N PRO A 167 -2.12 18.37 8.13
CA PRO A 167 -1.88 19.71 7.55
C PRO A 167 -0.74 20.47 8.24
N ARG A 168 -0.49 20.24 9.54
CA ARG A 168 0.63 20.85 10.29
C ARG A 168 1.96 20.30 9.77
N PHE A 169 2.02 18.98 9.53
CA PHE A 169 3.18 18.36 8.93
C PHE A 169 3.47 18.93 7.53
N LEU A 170 2.46 19.01 6.66
CA LEU A 170 2.64 19.58 5.31
C LEU A 170 3.11 21.03 5.35
N LYS A 171 2.53 21.86 6.25
CA LYS A 171 2.91 23.25 6.43
C LYS A 171 4.39 23.38 6.81
N GLU A 172 4.82 22.67 7.88
CA GLU A 172 6.20 22.72 8.36
C GLU A 172 7.18 22.12 7.35
N LEU A 173 6.82 21.00 6.71
CA LEU A 173 7.62 20.35 5.67
C LEU A 173 7.91 21.29 4.49
N ASN A 174 6.89 21.98 3.99
CA ASN A 174 7.02 22.87 2.84
C ASN A 174 7.65 24.23 3.22
N LYS A 175 7.47 24.70 4.45
CA LYS A 175 8.14 25.92 4.96
C LYS A 175 9.62 25.66 5.19
N ARG A 176 9.98 24.61 5.91
CA ARG A 176 11.36 24.35 6.37
C ARG A 176 12.22 23.65 5.31
N LYS A 177 11.65 22.90 4.39
CA LYS A 177 12.34 22.19 3.29
C LYS A 177 13.59 21.45 3.79
N PRO A 178 13.44 20.45 4.68
CA PRO A 178 14.54 19.80 5.35
C PRO A 178 15.57 19.26 4.35
N LYS A 179 16.85 19.32 4.72
CA LYS A 179 17.98 18.85 3.89
C LYS A 179 18.54 17.51 4.38
N THR A 180 18.19 17.09 5.59
CA THR A 180 18.64 15.82 6.18
C THR A 180 17.44 14.97 6.59
N MET A 181 17.63 13.64 6.64
CA MET A 181 16.61 12.71 7.11
C MET A 181 16.26 12.96 8.60
N ALA A 182 17.23 13.34 9.41
CA ALA A 182 16.99 13.69 10.82
C ALA A 182 16.06 14.91 10.94
N ALA A 183 16.30 15.98 10.17
CA ALA A 183 15.42 17.16 10.17
C ALA A 183 14.01 16.85 9.63
N LEU A 184 13.88 15.94 8.67
CA LEU A 184 12.59 15.45 8.20
C LEU A 184 11.86 14.67 9.30
N ALA A 185 12.57 13.77 9.99
CA ALA A 185 12.02 12.99 11.10
C ALA A 185 11.55 13.92 12.24
N ASP A 186 12.31 14.95 12.59
CA ASP A 186 11.90 15.93 13.59
C ASP A 186 10.60 16.63 13.21
N ILE A 187 10.45 17.04 11.96
CA ILE A 187 9.19 17.65 11.48
C ILE A 187 8.05 16.63 11.56
N TRP A 188 8.29 15.38 11.11
CA TRP A 188 7.27 14.32 11.13
C TRP A 188 6.74 14.07 12.53
N TYR A 189 7.62 13.76 13.49
CA TYR A 189 7.20 13.39 14.85
C TYR A 189 6.63 14.57 15.61
N THR A 190 7.20 15.77 15.49
CA THR A 190 6.70 16.95 16.19
C THR A 190 5.30 17.35 15.69
N SER A 191 5.09 17.33 14.36
CA SER A 191 3.80 17.71 13.79
C SER A 191 2.69 16.71 14.11
N ASN A 192 3.03 15.42 14.23
CA ASN A 192 2.07 14.36 14.57
C ASN A 192 1.90 14.16 16.10
N GLY A 193 2.54 14.99 16.95
CA GLY A 193 2.44 14.87 18.41
C GLY A 193 3.07 13.60 18.99
N ALA A 194 4.01 12.99 18.26
CA ALA A 194 4.57 11.68 18.55
C ALA A 194 6.09 11.70 18.75
N SER A 195 6.59 12.77 19.41
CA SER A 195 8.03 13.01 19.55
C SER A 195 8.74 12.00 20.46
N TYR A 196 8.03 11.37 21.39
CA TYR A 196 8.56 10.28 22.21
C TYR A 196 8.35 8.92 21.52
N GLY A 197 9.16 7.94 21.84
CA GLY A 197 9.03 6.59 21.30
C GLY A 197 9.28 6.48 19.80
N ARG A 198 10.13 7.35 19.24
CA ARG A 198 10.45 7.37 17.80
C ARG A 198 11.02 6.04 17.28
N ASN A 199 11.62 5.24 18.15
CA ASN A 199 12.16 3.92 17.82
C ASN A 199 11.19 2.78 18.15
N GLN A 200 10.01 3.07 18.72
CA GLN A 200 9.02 2.07 19.07
C GLN A 200 8.23 1.66 17.84
N HIS A 201 7.97 0.36 17.71
CA HIS A 201 7.17 -0.18 16.59
C HIS A 201 5.78 0.47 16.48
N TYR A 202 5.11 0.69 17.62
CA TYR A 202 3.76 1.27 17.70
C TYR A 202 3.77 2.77 18.02
N ASN A 203 4.52 3.56 17.27
CA ASN A 203 4.43 5.01 17.38
C ASN A 203 3.17 5.52 16.67
N ASP A 204 2.36 6.38 17.30
CA ASP A 204 1.05 6.83 16.80
C ASP A 204 1.13 7.59 15.47
N SER A 205 2.30 8.17 15.14
CA SER A 205 2.50 8.84 13.85
C SER A 205 2.35 7.89 12.65
N ARG A 206 2.38 6.57 12.86
CA ARG A 206 2.23 5.57 11.78
C ARG A 206 0.83 5.55 11.15
N TYR A 207 -0.21 6.02 11.85
CA TYR A 207 -1.60 5.86 11.43
C TYR A 207 -2.07 6.90 10.39
N HIS A 208 -1.28 7.05 9.32
CA HIS A 208 -1.59 7.86 8.14
C HIS A 208 -1.58 7.00 6.87
N MET A 209 -2.28 7.44 5.81
CA MET A 209 -2.24 6.79 4.48
C MET A 209 -0.81 6.61 3.99
N LEU A 210 0.03 7.64 4.20
CA LEU A 210 1.46 7.62 3.94
C LEU A 210 2.19 7.68 5.28
N ASN A 211 2.90 6.62 5.64
CA ASN A 211 3.59 6.48 6.91
C ASN A 211 5.12 6.61 6.76
N TYR A 212 5.66 7.71 7.26
CA TYR A 212 7.13 7.93 7.30
C TYR A 212 7.79 7.39 8.57
N HIS A 213 7.04 6.99 9.59
CA HIS A 213 7.66 6.29 10.71
C HIS A 213 8.40 5.02 10.23
N ALA A 214 7.82 4.28 9.28
CA ALA A 214 8.48 3.14 8.63
C ALA A 214 9.75 3.55 7.88
N THR A 215 9.82 4.77 7.34
CA THR A 215 11.03 5.26 6.65
C THR A 215 12.20 5.43 7.61
N PHE A 216 11.93 5.90 8.81
CA PHE A 216 12.97 6.15 9.83
C PHE A 216 13.35 4.90 10.62
N THR A 217 12.46 3.89 10.70
CA THR A 217 12.68 2.69 11.53
C THR A 217 12.95 1.42 10.73
N LYS A 218 12.34 1.28 9.53
CA LYS A 218 12.44 0.08 8.68
C LYS A 218 13.14 0.34 7.34
N GLY A 219 13.43 1.62 7.00
CA GLY A 219 14.00 1.97 5.70
C GLY A 219 13.05 1.81 4.52
N THR A 220 11.74 1.88 4.74
CA THR A 220 10.70 1.77 3.71
C THR A 220 9.70 2.92 3.79
N VAL A 221 9.15 3.35 2.67
CA VAL A 221 7.95 4.18 2.65
C VAL A 221 6.74 3.25 2.69
N GLU A 222 5.89 3.42 3.68
CA GLU A 222 4.71 2.57 3.86
C GLU A 222 3.43 3.31 3.44
N PHE A 223 2.61 2.63 2.63
CA PHE A 223 1.27 3.06 2.24
C PHE A 223 0.24 2.16 2.94
N ARG A 224 -0.57 2.74 3.84
CA ARG A 224 -1.50 2.02 4.72
C ARG A 224 -2.97 2.13 4.30
N LEU A 225 -3.27 2.84 3.22
CA LEU A 225 -4.64 3.20 2.86
C LEU A 225 -5.48 2.03 2.32
N PHE A 226 -4.87 0.98 1.82
CA PHE A 226 -5.59 -0.01 1.02
C PHE A 226 -6.44 -0.98 1.83
N GLN A 227 -7.50 -1.43 1.20
CA GLN A 227 -8.39 -2.49 1.63
C GLN A 227 -8.90 -3.25 0.40
N PHE A 228 -9.36 -4.48 0.57
CA PHE A 228 -10.07 -5.17 -0.50
C PHE A 228 -11.55 -4.77 -0.51
N ASP A 229 -12.15 -4.84 -1.69
CA ASP A 229 -13.58 -4.69 -1.84
C ASP A 229 -14.31 -5.75 -0.99
N ALA A 230 -15.36 -5.33 -0.31
CA ALA A 230 -16.28 -6.26 0.33
C ALA A 230 -16.93 -7.15 -0.75
N PRO A 231 -17.22 -8.43 -0.42
CA PRO A 231 -17.88 -9.33 -1.36
C PRO A 231 -19.27 -8.79 -1.73
N ALA A 232 -19.52 -8.63 -3.04
CA ALA A 232 -20.85 -8.39 -3.53
C ALA A 232 -21.62 -9.72 -3.51
N ASP A 233 -22.82 -9.73 -2.93
CA ASP A 233 -23.77 -10.85 -2.94
C ASP A 233 -23.18 -12.21 -2.49
N GLY A 234 -22.27 -12.20 -1.53
CA GLY A 234 -21.71 -13.40 -0.93
C GLY A 234 -20.78 -14.23 -1.83
N LYS A 235 -20.43 -13.76 -3.03
CA LYS A 235 -19.68 -14.53 -4.01
C LYS A 235 -18.17 -14.52 -3.85
N LEU A 236 -17.58 -13.49 -3.26
CA LEU A 236 -16.14 -13.39 -3.10
C LEU A 236 -15.77 -12.97 -1.67
N ASN A 237 -14.65 -13.46 -1.18
CA ASN A 237 -14.21 -13.29 0.20
C ASN A 237 -13.21 -12.11 0.37
N GLY A 238 -13.26 -11.07 -0.45
CA GLY A 238 -12.16 -10.13 -0.53
C GLY A 238 -10.92 -10.80 -1.14
N LEU A 239 -9.71 -10.42 -0.74
CA LEU A 239 -8.46 -11.00 -1.25
C LEU A 239 -8.37 -10.98 -2.78
N HIS A 240 -8.63 -9.82 -3.38
CA HIS A 240 -8.62 -9.65 -4.82
C HIS A 240 -7.19 -9.49 -5.35
N ALA A 241 -6.65 -10.54 -5.98
CA ALA A 241 -5.29 -10.54 -6.55
C ALA A 241 -5.04 -9.38 -7.54
N GLY A 242 -6.05 -9.00 -8.33
CA GLY A 242 -5.97 -7.87 -9.25
C GLY A 242 -5.90 -6.51 -8.51
N GLN A 243 -6.63 -6.34 -7.42
CA GLN A 243 -6.52 -5.13 -6.58
C GLN A 243 -5.15 -5.04 -5.94
N LEU A 244 -4.64 -6.14 -5.38
CA LEU A 244 -3.32 -6.15 -4.77
C LEU A 244 -2.22 -5.73 -5.75
N LYS A 245 -2.19 -6.30 -6.96
CA LYS A 245 -1.26 -5.88 -8.03
C LYS A 245 -1.40 -4.39 -8.33
N SER A 246 -2.64 -3.90 -8.46
CA SER A 246 -2.92 -2.49 -8.77
C SER A 246 -2.42 -1.55 -7.67
N TYR A 247 -2.56 -1.94 -6.40
CA TYR A 247 -2.09 -1.18 -5.25
C TYR A 247 -0.55 -1.12 -5.21
N ILE A 248 0.11 -2.26 -5.43
CA ILE A 248 1.58 -2.32 -5.51
C ILE A 248 2.09 -1.44 -6.65
N GLN A 249 1.51 -1.55 -7.85
CA GLN A 249 1.88 -0.72 -9.00
C GLN A 249 1.71 0.78 -8.70
N LEU A 250 0.61 1.16 -8.03
CA LEU A 250 0.38 2.55 -7.64
C LEU A 250 1.46 3.07 -6.68
N CYS A 251 1.79 2.31 -5.63
CA CYS A 251 2.82 2.71 -4.67
C CYS A 251 4.20 2.86 -5.31
N LEU A 252 4.57 1.91 -6.18
CA LEU A 252 5.83 1.96 -6.95
C LEU A 252 5.89 3.21 -7.84
N ALA A 253 4.79 3.51 -8.55
CA ALA A 253 4.71 4.66 -9.45
C ALA A 253 4.72 5.99 -8.70
N LEU A 254 4.05 6.08 -7.55
CA LEU A 254 4.08 7.26 -6.68
C LEU A 254 5.49 7.53 -6.14
N SER A 255 6.16 6.48 -5.65
CA SER A 255 7.54 6.56 -5.19
C SER A 255 8.47 7.03 -6.33
N GLN A 256 8.34 6.46 -7.53
CA GLN A 256 9.15 6.83 -8.68
C GLN A 256 8.89 8.27 -9.14
N MET A 257 7.63 8.66 -9.28
CA MET A 257 7.28 10.05 -9.64
C MET A 257 7.87 11.05 -8.65
N ALA A 258 7.82 10.76 -7.35
CA ALA A 258 8.37 11.64 -6.32
C ALA A 258 9.89 11.84 -6.45
N LYS A 259 10.62 10.85 -6.96
CA LYS A 259 12.06 10.92 -7.24
C LYS A 259 12.38 11.75 -8.49
N GLU A 260 11.49 11.73 -9.48
CA GLU A 260 11.71 12.40 -10.78
C GLU A 260 11.29 13.86 -10.82
N VAL A 261 10.22 14.22 -10.09
CA VAL A 261 9.72 15.59 -10.14
C VAL A 261 10.61 16.52 -9.31
N ARG A 262 10.89 17.72 -9.85
CA ARG A 262 11.62 18.75 -9.12
C ARG A 262 10.85 19.23 -7.88
N THR A 263 9.54 19.41 -8.03
CA THR A 263 8.62 19.86 -6.97
C THR A 263 7.23 19.28 -7.20
N ALA A 264 6.46 19.12 -6.12
CA ALA A 264 5.06 18.74 -6.18
C ALA A 264 4.22 19.70 -5.32
N SER A 265 2.99 19.97 -5.75
CA SER A 265 2.03 20.77 -5.00
C SER A 265 1.18 19.88 -4.08
N PRO A 266 0.93 20.29 -2.82
CA PRO A 266 0.01 19.58 -1.93
C PRO A 266 -1.46 19.97 -2.15
N LYS A 267 -1.75 20.92 -3.04
CA LYS A 267 -3.13 21.40 -3.24
C LYS A 267 -3.94 20.33 -3.95
N PRO A 268 -5.10 19.92 -3.39
CA PRO A 268 -6.02 19.03 -4.06
C PRO A 268 -6.47 19.63 -5.41
N GLN A 269 -6.52 18.80 -6.41
CA GLN A 269 -7.07 19.19 -7.71
C GLN A 269 -8.59 19.20 -7.61
N GLN A 270 -9.18 20.38 -7.69
CA GLN A 270 -10.64 20.49 -7.84
C GLN A 270 -11.03 20.05 -9.25
N THR A 271 -12.00 19.17 -9.36
CA THR A 271 -12.49 18.65 -10.63
C THR A 271 -13.97 18.27 -10.54
N GLU A 272 -14.71 18.61 -11.57
CA GLU A 272 -16.11 18.17 -11.75
C GLU A 272 -16.17 16.75 -12.34
N ASN A 273 -15.05 16.26 -12.87
CA ASN A 273 -14.93 14.93 -13.45
C ASN A 273 -13.77 14.15 -12.79
N PRO A 274 -13.99 13.54 -11.61
CA PRO A 274 -12.95 12.81 -10.88
C PRO A 274 -12.41 11.60 -11.65
N LYS A 275 -13.26 10.95 -12.48
CA LYS A 275 -12.82 9.82 -13.31
C LYS A 275 -11.80 10.24 -14.36
N TYR A 276 -12.03 11.36 -15.04
CA TYR A 276 -11.07 11.93 -15.98
C TYR A 276 -9.77 12.37 -15.29
N ALA A 277 -9.90 13.03 -14.14
CA ALA A 277 -8.74 13.46 -13.34
C ALA A 277 -7.87 12.27 -12.93
N MET A 278 -8.48 11.20 -12.41
CA MET A 278 -7.78 9.96 -12.04
C MET A 278 -7.10 9.34 -13.27
N ARG A 279 -7.82 9.15 -14.37
CA ARG A 279 -7.23 8.59 -15.60
C ARG A 279 -6.03 9.39 -16.06
N THR A 280 -6.15 10.72 -16.11
CA THR A 280 -5.05 11.60 -16.54
C THR A 280 -3.83 11.50 -15.60
N TRP A 281 -4.08 11.43 -14.30
CA TRP A 281 -3.01 11.23 -13.31
C TRP A 281 -2.33 9.88 -13.45
N LEU A 282 -3.08 8.79 -13.63
CA LEU A 282 -2.54 7.45 -13.87
C LEU A 282 -1.64 7.41 -15.11
N LEU A 283 -2.02 8.08 -16.20
CA LEU A 283 -1.17 8.18 -17.40
C LEU A 283 0.16 8.89 -17.11
N ARG A 284 0.15 9.95 -16.28
CA ARG A 284 1.37 10.64 -15.84
C ARG A 284 2.23 9.78 -14.93
N LEU A 285 1.62 8.88 -14.17
CA LEU A 285 2.30 7.87 -13.35
C LEU A 285 2.91 6.72 -14.18
N GLY A 286 2.66 6.67 -15.50
CA GLY A 286 3.16 5.63 -16.38
C GLY A 286 2.21 4.44 -16.56
N PHE A 287 0.95 4.54 -16.15
CA PHE A 287 -0.05 3.47 -16.33
C PHE A 287 -0.53 3.42 -17.78
N ILE A 288 0.36 3.00 -18.69
CA ILE A 288 0.12 2.92 -20.13
C ILE A 288 0.33 1.48 -20.60
N GLY A 289 -0.47 1.05 -21.57
CA GLY A 289 -0.42 -0.32 -22.11
C GLY A 289 -1.23 -1.35 -21.32
N ASP A 290 -1.19 -2.59 -21.78
CA ASP A 290 -2.03 -3.69 -21.26
C ASP A 290 -1.63 -4.13 -19.84
N GLU A 291 -0.35 -4.03 -19.52
CA GLU A 291 0.17 -4.36 -18.19
C GLU A 291 -0.56 -3.61 -17.05
N PHE A 292 -0.97 -2.37 -17.29
CA PHE A 292 -1.65 -1.52 -16.33
C PHE A 292 -3.16 -1.39 -16.55
N LYS A 293 -3.74 -2.15 -17.48
CA LYS A 293 -5.17 -2.09 -17.80
C LYS A 293 -6.02 -2.34 -16.56
N THR A 294 -5.76 -3.47 -15.86
CA THR A 294 -6.49 -3.83 -14.64
C THR A 294 -6.40 -2.73 -13.57
N ALA A 295 -5.23 -2.13 -13.40
CA ALA A 295 -5.04 -1.06 -12.42
C ALA A 295 -5.83 0.20 -12.80
N ARG A 296 -5.84 0.59 -14.09
CA ARG A 296 -6.67 1.72 -14.56
C ARG A 296 -8.16 1.46 -14.31
N ASP A 297 -8.63 0.27 -14.63
CA ASP A 297 -10.04 -0.11 -14.44
C ASP A 297 -10.42 -0.07 -12.96
N ILE A 298 -9.63 -0.67 -12.08
CA ILE A 298 -9.87 -0.70 -10.63
C ILE A 298 -9.88 0.71 -10.03
N LEU A 299 -8.89 1.54 -10.38
CA LEU A 299 -8.72 2.87 -9.80
C LEU A 299 -9.69 3.93 -10.38
N THR A 300 -10.45 3.60 -11.42
CA THR A 300 -11.43 4.54 -12.01
C THR A 300 -12.87 4.07 -11.91
N LYS A 301 -13.15 2.79 -11.66
CA LYS A 301 -14.49 2.18 -11.75
C LYS A 301 -15.56 2.87 -10.89
N ARG A 302 -15.19 3.36 -9.69
CA ARG A 302 -16.13 3.96 -8.73
C ARG A 302 -16.30 5.46 -8.87
N LEU A 303 -15.38 6.12 -9.58
CA LEU A 303 -15.40 7.55 -9.73
C LEU A 303 -16.51 7.97 -10.71
N ALA A 304 -17.22 9.06 -10.37
CA ALA A 304 -18.21 9.67 -11.24
C ALA A 304 -17.55 10.34 -12.44
N GLY A 305 -18.31 10.48 -13.53
CA GLY A 305 -17.89 11.15 -14.74
C GLY A 305 -17.45 10.22 -15.86
N ASP A 306 -16.76 10.78 -16.83
CA ASP A 306 -16.31 10.13 -18.06
C ASP A 306 -14.77 10.09 -18.15
N THR A 307 -14.22 9.04 -18.73
CA THR A 307 -12.76 8.92 -18.90
C THR A 307 -12.23 9.68 -20.13
N ALA A 308 -13.08 10.00 -21.10
CA ALA A 308 -12.66 10.59 -22.37
C ALA A 308 -12.74 12.12 -22.38
N PHE A 309 -13.73 12.71 -21.71
CA PHE A 309 -14.00 14.14 -21.79
C PHE A 309 -13.87 14.83 -20.43
N ARG A 310 -13.11 15.94 -20.41
CA ARG A 310 -12.87 16.71 -19.18
C ARG A 310 -14.16 17.32 -18.61
N SER A 311 -15.00 17.86 -19.47
CA SER A 311 -16.24 18.58 -19.11
C SER A 311 -17.51 17.75 -19.32
N GLY A 312 -17.41 16.42 -19.45
CA GLY A 312 -18.52 15.59 -19.88
C GLY A 312 -18.73 15.61 -21.41
N ARG A 313 -19.62 14.74 -21.92
CA ARG A 313 -20.07 14.86 -23.32
C ARG A 313 -20.96 16.08 -23.41
N ALA A 314 -20.68 16.95 -24.37
CA ALA A 314 -21.72 17.94 -24.81
C ALA A 314 -22.95 17.13 -25.22
N ALA A 315 -24.12 17.47 -24.67
CA ALA A 315 -25.40 16.87 -25.00
C ALA A 315 -25.76 17.11 -26.47
#